data_a3a8d85dcd2de07f6881e99b5a881b8b
#
_entry.id   a3a8d85dcd2de07f6881e99b5a881b8b
#
_cell.length_a   1.000
_cell.length_b   1.000
_cell.length_c   1.000
_cell.angle_alpha   90.00
_cell.angle_beta   90.00
_cell.angle_gamma   90.00
#
_symmetry.space_group_name_H-M   'P 1'
#
loop_
_entity.id
_entity.type
_entity.pdbx_description
1 polymer ?
#
loop_
_entity_poly.entity_id
_entity_poly.type
_entity_poly.pdbx_seq_one_letter_code
_entity_poly.pdbx_strand_id
1 'polypeptide(L)'
;MLELPLDVDLFFHCFLNDLSQSCKSIFTNVRVDPNELLMESRRVLSKKRVNKNPTKKLKTDVRKFLLSAQTIAKENFELDYISPEIILLTFFDKLHCPRALKKTYPHGDKEADSTVFAIITECSLAVKDFHPDLDDKILDLHTDTPEDWIDMFSKNEILSQFAENLNLKAANNK
;
A
#
# COMPACT_ATOMS: atom_id res chain seq x y z
N MET A 1 -9.91 -28.53 -10.08
CA MET A 1 -9.18 -27.36 -9.55
C MET A 1 -10.17 -26.19 -9.52
N LEU A 2 -10.49 -25.66 -8.34
CA LEU A 2 -11.42 -24.52 -8.23
C LEU A 2 -10.66 -23.27 -8.68
N GLU A 3 -11.07 -22.70 -9.81
CA GLU A 3 -10.49 -21.44 -10.30
C GLU A 3 -11.02 -20.28 -9.44
N LEU A 4 -10.16 -19.72 -8.60
CA LEU A 4 -10.46 -18.48 -7.89
C LEU A 4 -10.36 -17.32 -8.89
N PRO A 5 -11.27 -16.35 -8.78
CA PRO A 5 -11.19 -15.16 -9.59
C PRO A 5 -9.91 -14.37 -9.31
N LEU A 6 -9.19 -13.96 -10.35
CA LEU A 6 -8.06 -13.05 -10.25
C LEU A 6 -8.57 -11.64 -9.95
N ASP A 7 -8.67 -11.29 -8.68
CA ASP A 7 -9.00 -9.97 -8.19
C ASP A 7 -7.89 -9.45 -7.25
N VAL A 8 -8.08 -8.25 -6.70
CA VAL A 8 -7.07 -7.61 -5.83
C VAL A 8 -6.80 -8.45 -4.57
N ASP A 9 -7.80 -9.14 -4.00
CA ASP A 9 -7.60 -9.99 -2.83
C ASP A 9 -6.73 -11.22 -3.15
N LEU A 10 -6.95 -11.87 -4.30
CA LEU A 10 -6.11 -12.98 -4.74
C LEU A 10 -4.71 -12.50 -5.11
N PHE A 11 -4.61 -11.35 -5.77
CA PHE A 11 -3.31 -10.75 -6.11
C PHE A 11 -2.52 -10.42 -4.85
N PHE A 12 -3.15 -9.81 -3.85
CA PHE A 12 -2.53 -9.56 -2.54
C PHE A 12 -2.06 -10.85 -1.85
N HIS A 13 -2.88 -11.90 -1.88
CA HIS A 13 -2.50 -13.20 -1.33
C HIS A 13 -1.25 -13.78 -2.01
N CYS A 14 -1.21 -13.75 -3.35
CA CYS A 14 -0.05 -14.20 -4.11
C CYS A 14 1.19 -13.36 -3.80
N PHE A 15 1.04 -12.05 -3.70
CA PHE A 15 2.11 -11.12 -3.34
C PHE A 15 2.70 -11.43 -1.95
N LEU A 16 1.86 -11.69 -0.94
CA LEU A 16 2.30 -12.05 0.40
C LEU A 16 3.02 -13.41 0.45
N ASN A 17 2.65 -14.36 -0.42
CA ASN A 17 3.32 -15.66 -0.50
C ASN A 17 4.74 -15.56 -1.08
N ASP A 18 4.99 -14.57 -1.93
CA ASP A 18 6.27 -14.39 -2.64
C ASP A 18 6.79 -12.97 -2.46
N LEU A 19 6.95 -12.58 -1.19
CA LEU A 19 7.49 -11.26 -0.83
C LEU A 19 8.95 -11.13 -1.23
N SER A 20 9.29 -10.02 -1.91
CA SER A 20 10.67 -9.60 -2.12
C SER A 20 11.40 -9.42 -0.79
N GLN A 21 12.74 -9.47 -0.82
CA GLN A 21 13.54 -9.25 0.39
C GLN A 21 13.33 -7.82 0.95
N SER A 22 13.17 -6.85 0.08
CA SER A 22 12.88 -5.46 0.46
C SER A 22 11.53 -5.36 1.19
N CYS A 23 10.46 -5.94 0.63
CA CYS A 23 9.15 -5.95 1.30
C CYS A 23 9.18 -6.69 2.65
N LYS A 24 9.97 -7.77 2.78
CA LYS A 24 10.19 -8.44 4.07
C LYS A 24 10.85 -7.52 5.09
N SER A 25 11.87 -6.75 4.65
CA SER A 25 12.55 -5.78 5.51
C SER A 25 11.60 -4.68 5.97
N ILE A 26 10.74 -4.16 5.10
CA ILE A 26 9.70 -3.17 5.45
C ILE A 26 8.83 -3.70 6.59
N PHE A 27 8.25 -4.89 6.44
CA PHE A 27 7.41 -5.48 7.49
C PHE A 27 8.18 -5.70 8.80
N THR A 28 9.44 -6.10 8.73
CA THR A 28 10.30 -6.28 9.91
C THR A 28 10.54 -4.94 10.63
N ASN A 29 10.85 -3.88 9.89
CA ASN A 29 11.11 -2.55 10.44
C ASN A 29 9.90 -1.99 11.19
N VAL A 30 8.70 -2.19 10.64
CA VAL A 30 7.44 -1.75 11.28
C VAL A 30 6.89 -2.76 12.30
N ARG A 31 7.58 -3.87 12.54
CA ARG A 31 7.19 -4.94 13.48
C ARG A 31 5.84 -5.58 13.16
N VAL A 32 5.54 -5.72 11.88
CA VAL A 32 4.34 -6.41 11.38
C VAL A 32 4.73 -7.80 10.92
N ASP A 33 4.00 -8.82 11.36
CA ASP A 33 4.18 -10.19 10.84
C ASP A 33 3.38 -10.38 9.54
N PRO A 34 4.04 -10.52 8.37
CA PRO A 34 3.34 -10.75 7.12
C PRO A 34 2.54 -12.06 7.09
N ASN A 35 2.86 -13.02 7.97
CA ASN A 35 2.11 -14.28 8.07
C ASN A 35 0.70 -14.07 8.63
N GLU A 36 0.50 -13.11 9.52
CA GLU A 36 -0.84 -12.76 10.01
C GLU A 36 -1.71 -12.22 8.86
N LEU A 37 -1.16 -11.33 8.04
CA LEU A 37 -1.82 -10.82 6.84
C LEU A 37 -2.11 -11.94 5.84
N LEU A 38 -1.17 -12.86 5.67
CA LEU A 38 -1.33 -14.02 4.80
C LEU A 38 -2.45 -14.94 5.30
N MET A 39 -2.54 -15.21 6.61
CA MET A 39 -3.62 -15.99 7.22
C MET A 39 -4.97 -15.31 7.02
N GLU A 40 -5.06 -14.01 7.25
CA GLU A 40 -6.32 -13.27 7.05
C GLU A 40 -6.72 -13.23 5.57
N SER A 41 -5.76 -13.08 4.65
CA SER A 41 -6.04 -13.16 3.21
C SER A 41 -6.59 -14.54 2.80
N ARG A 42 -6.07 -15.64 3.37
CA ARG A 42 -6.63 -16.98 3.19
C ARG A 42 -8.06 -17.10 3.69
N ARG A 43 -8.36 -16.50 4.86
CA ARG A 43 -9.74 -16.46 5.40
C ARG A 43 -10.70 -15.70 4.49
N VAL A 44 -10.24 -14.59 3.91
CA VAL A 44 -11.03 -13.81 2.94
C VAL A 44 -11.29 -14.64 1.69
N LEU A 45 -10.28 -15.28 1.13
CA LEU A 45 -10.39 -16.10 -0.07
C LEU A 45 -11.27 -17.34 0.13
N SER A 46 -11.18 -18.01 1.29
CA SER A 46 -12.00 -19.19 1.60
C SER A 46 -13.51 -18.89 1.65
N LYS A 47 -13.88 -17.65 1.95
CA LYS A 47 -15.27 -17.19 1.98
C LYS A 47 -15.79 -16.74 0.62
N LYS A 48 -14.92 -16.61 -0.39
CA LYS A 48 -15.36 -16.22 -1.73
C LYS A 48 -16.10 -17.38 -2.39
N ARG A 49 -17.33 -17.09 -2.87
CA ARG A 49 -18.04 -18.02 -3.72
C ARG A 49 -17.38 -18.07 -5.08
N VAL A 50 -17.13 -19.28 -5.58
CA VAL A 50 -16.64 -19.50 -6.93
C VAL A 50 -17.71 -19.03 -7.90
N ASN A 51 -17.45 -17.96 -8.62
CA ASN A 51 -18.37 -17.48 -9.66
C ASN A 51 -18.17 -18.31 -10.92
N LYS A 52 -19.24 -18.90 -11.45
CA LYS A 52 -19.21 -19.73 -12.66
C LYS A 52 -18.80 -18.98 -13.96
N ASN A 53 -18.71 -17.64 -13.91
CA ASN A 53 -18.29 -16.80 -15.04
C ASN A 53 -17.35 -15.65 -14.61
N PRO A 54 -16.06 -15.94 -14.33
CA PRO A 54 -15.15 -14.95 -13.75
C PRO A 54 -14.52 -13.95 -14.74
N THR A 55 -14.65 -14.12 -16.07
CA THR A 55 -13.57 -13.75 -16.97
C THR A 55 -13.45 -12.29 -17.40
N LYS A 56 -14.50 -11.46 -17.37
CA LYS A 56 -14.40 -10.07 -17.89
C LYS A 56 -14.15 -9.01 -16.80
N LYS A 57 -14.84 -9.09 -15.67
CA LYS A 57 -14.75 -8.08 -14.61
C LYS A 57 -13.42 -8.11 -13.86
N LEU A 58 -12.84 -9.27 -13.75
CA LEU A 58 -11.63 -9.61 -13.00
C LEU A 58 -10.35 -9.03 -13.60
N LYS A 59 -10.22 -9.10 -14.93
CA LYS A 59 -9.10 -8.47 -15.65
C LYS A 59 -9.11 -6.95 -15.49
N THR A 60 -10.29 -6.36 -15.29
CA THR A 60 -10.46 -4.91 -15.15
C THR A 60 -9.93 -4.39 -13.81
N ASP A 61 -10.18 -5.08 -12.70
CA ASP A 61 -9.80 -4.61 -11.36
C ASP A 61 -8.30 -4.69 -11.14
N VAL A 62 -7.65 -5.81 -11.54
CA VAL A 62 -6.18 -5.93 -11.47
C VAL A 62 -5.52 -4.94 -12.43
N ARG A 63 -6.10 -4.73 -13.62
CA ARG A 63 -5.58 -3.72 -14.56
C ARG A 63 -5.64 -2.31 -13.97
N LYS A 64 -6.75 -1.95 -13.32
CA LYS A 64 -6.87 -0.65 -12.64
C LYS A 64 -5.85 -0.51 -11.51
N PHE A 65 -5.66 -1.57 -10.73
CA PHE A 65 -4.62 -1.61 -9.70
C PHE A 65 -3.23 -1.34 -10.28
N LEU A 66 -2.84 -2.04 -11.36
CA LEU A 66 -1.54 -1.84 -12.00
C LEU A 66 -1.38 -0.46 -12.63
N LEU A 67 -2.45 0.12 -13.18
CA LEU A 67 -2.43 1.50 -13.66
C LEU A 67 -2.23 2.49 -12.50
N SER A 68 -2.88 2.27 -11.35
CA SER A 68 -2.67 3.08 -10.16
C SER A 68 -1.22 2.95 -9.66
N ALA A 69 -0.67 1.74 -9.61
CA ALA A 69 0.73 1.52 -9.27
C ALA A 69 1.69 2.25 -10.22
N GLN A 70 1.40 2.23 -11.52
CA GLN A 70 2.19 2.96 -12.52
C GLN A 70 2.10 4.48 -12.33
N THR A 71 0.92 4.99 -11.99
CA THR A 71 0.73 6.41 -11.68
C THR A 71 1.54 6.81 -10.45
N ILE A 72 1.46 6.02 -9.37
CA ILE A 72 2.25 6.24 -8.15
C ILE A 72 3.76 6.21 -8.46
N ALA A 73 4.22 5.21 -9.23
CA ALA A 73 5.63 5.11 -9.63
C ALA A 73 6.10 6.39 -10.33
N LYS A 74 5.32 6.86 -11.31
CA LYS A 74 5.70 7.98 -12.17
C LYS A 74 5.56 9.34 -11.47
N GLU A 75 4.46 9.54 -10.75
CA GLU A 75 4.15 10.86 -10.18
C GLU A 75 4.86 11.11 -8.86
N ASN A 76 5.08 10.06 -8.04
CA ASN A 76 5.70 10.22 -6.73
C ASN A 76 7.19 9.89 -6.70
N PHE A 77 7.64 9.04 -7.62
CA PHE A 77 9.02 8.53 -7.60
C PHE A 77 9.75 8.70 -8.93
N GLU A 78 9.12 9.35 -9.93
CA GLU A 78 9.70 9.58 -11.26
C GLU A 78 10.22 8.28 -11.95
N LEU A 79 9.65 7.12 -11.58
CA LEU A 79 10.04 5.81 -12.09
C LEU A 79 9.18 5.39 -13.29
N ASP A 80 9.82 4.84 -14.32
CA ASP A 80 9.15 4.29 -15.50
C ASP A 80 8.72 2.82 -15.33
N TYR A 81 8.91 2.23 -14.16
CA TYR A 81 8.55 0.85 -13.85
C TYR A 81 7.95 0.72 -12.45
N ILE A 82 7.29 -0.41 -12.20
CA ILE A 82 6.63 -0.71 -10.93
C ILE A 82 7.52 -1.67 -10.14
N SER A 83 8.03 -1.21 -9.00
CA SER A 83 8.77 -2.06 -8.05
C SER A 83 7.83 -2.82 -7.10
N PRO A 84 8.29 -3.88 -6.40
CA PRO A 84 7.50 -4.56 -5.39
C PRO A 84 7.03 -3.65 -4.26
N GLU A 85 7.81 -2.65 -3.87
CA GLU A 85 7.50 -1.65 -2.84
C GLU A 85 6.34 -0.76 -3.28
N ILE A 86 6.31 -0.38 -4.56
CA ILE A 86 5.19 0.39 -5.15
C ILE A 86 3.93 -0.46 -5.23
N ILE A 87 4.05 -1.76 -5.54
CA ILE A 87 2.91 -2.68 -5.46
C ILE A 87 2.39 -2.75 -4.03
N LEU A 88 3.28 -2.89 -3.04
CA LEU A 88 2.90 -2.91 -1.63
C LEU A 88 2.20 -1.61 -1.24
N LEU A 89 2.77 -0.46 -1.61
CA LEU A 89 2.19 0.87 -1.39
C LEU A 89 0.78 0.99 -1.99
N THR A 90 0.59 0.49 -3.22
CA THR A 90 -0.70 0.55 -3.93
C THR A 90 -1.80 -0.26 -3.24
N PHE A 91 -1.47 -1.31 -2.49
CA PHE A 91 -2.47 -2.04 -1.70
C PHE A 91 -3.09 -1.21 -0.57
N PHE A 92 -2.44 -0.13 -0.14
CA PHE A 92 -3.00 0.81 0.83
C PHE A 92 -3.87 1.91 0.20
N ASP A 93 -3.95 1.95 -1.14
CA ASP A 93 -4.91 2.81 -1.83
C ASP A 93 -6.36 2.40 -1.50
N LYS A 94 -7.18 3.38 -1.11
CA LYS A 94 -8.58 3.17 -0.73
C LYS A 94 -9.40 2.43 -1.80
N LEU A 95 -9.13 2.69 -3.08
CA LEU A 95 -9.83 2.07 -4.19
C LEU A 95 -9.43 0.61 -4.40
N HIS A 96 -8.19 0.28 -4.06
CA HIS A 96 -7.56 -1.01 -4.36
C HIS A 96 -7.21 -1.81 -3.11
N CYS A 97 -7.54 -1.30 -1.91
CA CYS A 97 -7.20 -1.94 -0.66
C CYS A 97 -7.87 -3.32 -0.51
N PRO A 98 -7.09 -4.41 -0.35
CA PRO A 98 -7.61 -5.74 -0.14
C PRO A 98 -8.47 -5.84 1.12
N ARG A 99 -9.47 -6.72 1.10
CA ARG A 99 -10.34 -6.92 2.28
C ARG A 99 -9.58 -7.39 3.52
N ALA A 100 -8.50 -8.15 3.33
CA ALA A 100 -7.65 -8.59 4.43
C ALA A 100 -7.02 -7.38 5.14
N LEU A 101 -6.45 -6.43 4.39
CA LEU A 101 -5.89 -5.19 4.97
C LEU A 101 -6.96 -4.34 5.67
N LYS A 102 -8.11 -4.13 5.03
CA LYS A 102 -9.22 -3.36 5.65
C LYS A 102 -9.69 -3.96 6.97
N LYS A 103 -9.57 -5.28 7.11
CA LYS A 103 -10.00 -5.98 8.31
C LYS A 103 -8.93 -5.99 9.38
N THR A 104 -7.65 -6.14 9.00
CA THR A 104 -6.52 -6.09 9.93
C THR A 104 -6.26 -4.67 10.42
N TYR A 105 -6.40 -3.69 9.53
CA TYR A 105 -6.19 -2.28 9.82
C TYR A 105 -7.47 -1.48 9.52
N PRO A 106 -8.46 -1.50 10.42
CA PRO A 106 -9.69 -0.75 10.25
C PRO A 106 -9.42 0.75 10.35
N HIS A 107 -9.92 1.50 9.35
CA HIS A 107 -9.76 2.95 9.31
C HIS A 107 -10.41 3.62 10.53
N GLY A 108 -9.70 4.57 11.14
CA GLY A 108 -10.12 5.28 12.35
C GLY A 108 -9.68 4.63 13.65
N ASP A 109 -9.07 3.44 13.61
CA ASP A 109 -8.33 2.88 14.73
C ASP A 109 -6.92 3.49 14.77
N LYS A 110 -6.55 4.13 15.89
CA LYS A 110 -5.30 4.89 16.01
C LYS A 110 -4.04 4.02 15.82
N GLU A 111 -4.07 2.80 16.32
CA GLU A 111 -2.94 1.89 16.24
C GLU A 111 -2.81 1.34 14.80
N ALA A 112 -3.95 0.99 14.19
CA ALA A 112 -4.00 0.57 12.79
C ALA A 112 -3.55 1.69 11.85
N ASP A 113 -4.04 2.91 12.01
CA ASP A 113 -3.67 4.06 11.19
C ASP A 113 -2.16 4.38 11.33
N SER A 114 -1.60 4.30 12.55
CA SER A 114 -0.17 4.47 12.79
C SER A 114 0.68 3.40 12.10
N THR A 115 0.24 2.14 12.16
CA THR A 115 0.92 1.02 11.50
C THR A 115 0.91 1.17 9.99
N VAL A 116 -0.24 1.53 9.42
CA VAL A 116 -0.37 1.80 7.97
C VAL A 116 0.56 2.92 7.55
N PHE A 117 0.59 4.03 8.29
CA PHE A 117 1.49 5.14 8.01
C PHE A 117 2.96 4.72 8.04
N ALA A 118 3.37 3.93 9.05
CA ALA A 118 4.73 3.42 9.14
C ALA A 118 5.09 2.53 7.92
N ILE A 119 4.18 1.64 7.47
CA ILE A 119 4.41 0.82 6.27
C ILE A 119 4.58 1.69 5.03
N ILE A 120 3.71 2.70 4.83
CA ILE A 120 3.78 3.62 3.69
C ILE A 120 5.11 4.37 3.68
N THR A 121 5.55 4.85 4.84
CA THR A 121 6.83 5.56 5.00
C THR A 121 8.01 4.65 4.65
N GLU A 122 8.06 3.45 5.20
CA GLU A 122 9.12 2.47 4.91
C GLU A 122 9.14 2.05 3.44
N CYS A 123 7.97 1.89 2.79
CA CYS A 123 7.90 1.65 1.35
C CYS A 123 8.55 2.79 0.56
N SER A 124 8.24 4.03 0.91
CA SER A 124 8.77 5.21 0.24
C SER A 124 10.29 5.34 0.41
N LEU A 125 10.80 5.05 1.61
CA LEU A 125 12.24 5.00 1.88
C LEU A 125 12.94 3.89 1.08
N ALA A 126 12.35 2.69 1.06
CA ALA A 126 12.91 1.55 0.33
C ALA A 126 13.00 1.81 -1.18
N VAL A 127 12.01 2.46 -1.78
CA VAL A 127 12.07 2.86 -3.20
C VAL A 127 13.25 3.78 -3.46
N LYS A 128 13.54 4.72 -2.56
CA LYS A 128 14.67 5.65 -2.67
C LYS A 128 16.02 4.97 -2.53
N ASP A 129 16.16 4.09 -1.55
CA ASP A 129 17.42 3.38 -1.30
C ASP A 129 17.88 2.56 -2.52
N PHE A 130 16.90 2.05 -3.30
CA PHE A 130 17.18 1.35 -4.56
C PHE A 130 17.45 2.28 -5.75
N HIS A 131 17.13 3.56 -5.61
CA HIS A 131 17.27 4.59 -6.66
C HIS A 131 17.89 5.86 -6.11
N PRO A 132 19.18 5.83 -5.78
CA PRO A 132 19.89 6.97 -5.19
C PRO A 132 19.94 8.22 -6.10
N ASP A 133 19.66 8.05 -7.39
CA ASP A 133 19.54 9.16 -8.35
C ASP A 133 18.18 9.88 -8.30
N LEU A 134 17.23 9.37 -7.50
CA LEU A 134 16.00 10.09 -7.19
C LEU A 134 16.38 11.32 -6.37
N ASP A 135 16.25 12.46 -7.02
CA ASP A 135 16.66 13.79 -6.58
C ASP A 135 16.28 14.06 -5.11
N ASP A 136 17.17 14.71 -4.36
CA ASP A 136 17.03 15.08 -2.94
C ASP A 136 15.69 15.77 -2.57
N LYS A 137 14.90 16.20 -3.56
CA LYS A 137 13.57 16.78 -3.36
C LYS A 137 12.63 15.95 -2.49
N ILE A 138 12.81 14.64 -2.46
CA ILE A 138 12.04 13.78 -1.57
C ILE A 138 12.73 13.63 -0.20
N LEU A 139 14.07 13.83 -0.08
CA LEU A 139 14.80 13.87 1.20
C LEU A 139 14.45 15.12 2.03
N ASP A 140 14.14 16.23 1.39
CA ASP A 140 13.63 17.42 2.04
C ASP A 140 12.31 17.18 2.82
N LEU A 141 11.61 16.08 2.52
CA LEU A 141 10.44 15.64 3.29
C LEU A 141 10.72 15.31 4.75
N HIS A 142 11.95 14.95 5.09
CA HIS A 142 12.34 14.68 6.47
C HIS A 142 12.72 15.95 7.26
N THR A 143 12.94 17.06 6.56
CA THR A 143 13.31 18.36 7.18
C THR A 143 12.15 19.34 7.19
N ASP A 144 11.09 19.07 6.44
CA ASP A 144 9.96 19.97 6.28
C ASP A 144 8.94 19.85 7.42
N THR A 145 8.18 20.92 7.64
CA THR A 145 7.16 20.97 8.69
C THR A 145 6.02 19.98 8.39
N PRO A 146 5.24 19.55 9.38
CA PRO A 146 4.07 18.68 9.16
C PRO A 146 3.09 19.21 8.11
N GLU A 147 3.07 20.51 7.87
CA GLU A 147 2.23 21.18 6.87
C GLU A 147 2.69 20.91 5.43
N ASP A 148 4.00 20.84 5.19
CA ASP A 148 4.56 20.56 3.85
C ASP A 148 4.28 19.10 3.44
N TRP A 149 4.24 18.19 4.40
CA TRP A 149 3.79 16.81 4.19
C TRP A 149 2.33 16.74 3.74
N ILE A 150 1.47 17.58 4.31
CA ILE A 150 0.06 17.66 3.95
C ILE A 150 -0.09 18.09 2.49
N ASP A 151 0.68 19.04 2.02
CA ASP A 151 0.61 19.56 0.63
C ASP A 151 1.11 18.55 -0.40
N MET A 152 2.14 17.77 -0.10
CA MET A 152 2.63 16.73 -0.99
C MET A 152 1.68 15.53 -1.08
N PHE A 153 1.08 15.16 0.06
CA PHE A 153 0.10 14.09 0.10
C PHE A 153 -1.28 14.54 -0.38
N SER A 154 -1.64 15.83 -0.31
CA SER A 154 -2.91 16.36 -0.81
C SER A 154 -2.99 16.36 -2.33
N LYS A 155 -1.87 16.45 -3.03
CA LYS A 155 -1.80 16.24 -4.49
C LYS A 155 -2.04 14.79 -4.89
N ASN A 156 -1.94 13.86 -3.93
CA ASN A 156 -2.17 12.45 -4.12
C ASN A 156 -3.35 12.03 -3.24
N GLU A 157 -4.58 12.02 -3.81
CA GLU A 157 -5.83 11.71 -3.08
C GLU A 157 -5.76 10.42 -2.26
N ILE A 158 -4.85 9.52 -2.60
CA ILE A 158 -4.67 8.21 -2.01
C ILE A 158 -3.93 8.30 -0.68
N LEU A 159 -2.82 9.04 -0.64
CA LEU A 159 -2.00 9.21 0.55
C LEU A 159 -2.56 10.30 1.49
N SER A 160 -3.24 11.32 0.95
CA SER A 160 -3.83 12.41 1.73
C SER A 160 -4.83 11.92 2.76
N GLN A 161 -5.65 10.92 2.43
CA GLN A 161 -6.66 10.41 3.36
C GLN A 161 -6.06 9.68 4.58
N PHE A 162 -4.86 9.11 4.46
CA PHE A 162 -4.16 8.51 5.59
C PHE A 162 -3.27 9.52 6.32
N ALA A 163 -2.61 10.42 5.61
CA ALA A 163 -1.71 11.42 6.18
C ALA A 163 -2.45 12.55 6.90
N GLU A 164 -3.59 13.03 6.37
CA GLU A 164 -4.41 14.06 7.03
C GLU A 164 -4.82 13.68 8.46
N ASN A 165 -5.19 12.42 8.67
CA ASN A 165 -5.66 11.97 9.98
C ASN A 165 -4.55 11.88 11.04
N LEU A 166 -3.31 11.62 10.67
CA LEU A 166 -2.21 11.42 11.62
C LEU A 166 -1.43 12.71 11.89
N ASN A 167 -1.12 13.47 10.86
CA ASN A 167 -0.33 14.70 11.02
C ASN A 167 -1.14 15.87 11.56
N LEU A 168 -2.40 16.05 11.13
CA LEU A 168 -3.31 17.04 11.73
C LEU A 168 -3.57 16.74 13.22
N LYS A 169 -3.68 15.47 13.62
CA LYS A 169 -3.84 15.10 15.03
C LYS A 169 -2.55 15.28 15.82
N ALA A 170 -1.37 15.04 15.22
CA ALA A 170 -0.09 15.30 15.88
C ALA A 170 0.17 16.80 16.04
N ALA A 171 -0.19 17.64 15.06
CA ALA A 171 -0.06 19.09 15.14
C ALA A 171 -1.04 19.74 16.14
N ASN A 172 -2.24 19.18 16.29
CA ASN A 172 -3.27 19.70 17.20
C ASN A 172 -3.13 19.21 18.66
N ASN A 173 -2.20 18.30 18.95
CA ASN A 173 -1.90 17.80 20.30
C ASN A 173 -0.68 18.47 20.94
N LYS A 174 -0.29 19.64 20.47
CA LYS A 174 0.68 20.54 21.14
C LYS A 174 -0.11 21.60 21.95
#